data_ccfc02a4a211d32d1dea8ef2b473e3f5
#
_entry.id   ccfc02a4a211d32d1dea8ef2b473e3f5
#
_cell.length_a   1.000
_cell.length_b   1.000
_cell.length_c   1.000
_cell.angle_alpha   90.00
_cell.angle_beta   90.00
_cell.angle_gamma   90.00
#
_symmetry.space_group_name_H-M   'P 1'
#
loop_
_entity.id
_entity.type
_entity.pdbx_description
1 polymer ?
#
loop_
_entity_poly.entity_id
_entity_poly.type
_entity_poly.pdbx_seq_one_letter_code
_entity_poly.pdbx_strand_id
1 'polypeptide(L)'
;MNQFGQESIRYLIIDGHSLIYTWDYLFKLHQSNKSSARESLIRRMTNYQDITGERVVIVFDGKGDVSESMNDENGIQVFYSKSGITADQIIERLAGKYSKTRNITVASRDRAVLDTCSSFGADAISPKTLEELLEKAEKDLEKRLA
;
A
#
# COMPACT_ATOMS: atom_id res chain seq x y z
N MET A 1 8.25 -19.41 1.44
CA MET A 1 7.75 -20.61 2.15
C MET A 1 8.82 -21.05 3.13
N ASN A 2 8.43 -21.33 4.34
CA ASN A 2 9.39 -21.82 5.35
C ASN A 2 9.48 -23.35 5.29
N GLN A 3 10.36 -23.90 6.12
CA GLN A 3 10.64 -25.35 6.14
C GLN A 3 9.43 -26.23 6.51
N PHE A 4 8.38 -25.64 7.06
CA PHE A 4 7.16 -26.36 7.43
C PHE A 4 6.05 -26.21 6.39
N GLY A 5 6.37 -25.67 5.23
CA GLY A 5 5.40 -25.50 4.17
C GLY A 5 4.49 -24.29 4.31
N GLN A 6 4.67 -23.47 5.33
CA GLN A 6 3.91 -22.24 5.50
C GLN A 6 4.46 -21.16 4.58
N GLU A 7 3.57 -20.41 3.97
CA GLU A 7 3.98 -19.29 3.16
C GLU A 7 4.49 -18.14 4.03
N SER A 8 5.51 -17.45 3.53
CA SER A 8 5.99 -16.24 4.18
C SER A 8 4.93 -15.15 4.08
N ILE A 9 4.82 -14.34 5.12
CA ILE A 9 3.92 -13.20 5.13
C ILE A 9 4.40 -12.20 4.08
N ARG A 10 3.48 -11.74 3.26
CA ARG A 10 3.76 -10.71 2.26
C ARG A 10 3.38 -9.34 2.81
N TYR A 11 4.23 -8.37 2.51
CA TYR A 11 3.99 -6.98 2.87
C TYR A 11 3.78 -6.17 1.60
N LEU A 12 2.75 -5.37 1.59
CA LEU A 12 2.42 -4.49 0.47
C LEU A 12 2.53 -3.05 0.95
N ILE A 13 3.50 -2.32 0.42
CA ILE A 13 3.72 -0.91 0.74
C ILE A 13 3.17 -0.07 -0.38
N ILE A 14 2.26 0.82 -0.07
CA ILE A 14 1.50 1.60 -1.05
C ILE A 14 1.82 3.08 -0.92
N ASP A 15 2.16 3.70 -2.05
CA ASP A 15 2.21 5.14 -2.18
C ASP A 15 0.77 5.64 -2.33
N GLY A 16 0.21 6.17 -1.25
CA GLY A 16 -1.21 6.53 -1.20
C GLY A 16 -1.62 7.55 -2.24
N HIS A 17 -0.80 8.56 -2.47
CA HIS A 17 -1.11 9.58 -3.47
C HIS A 17 -1.08 9.03 -4.90
N SER A 18 -0.17 8.08 -5.18
CA SER A 18 -0.14 7.41 -6.49
C SER A 18 -1.49 6.78 -6.81
N LEU A 19 -2.08 6.09 -5.86
CA LEU A 19 -3.35 5.41 -6.06
C LEU A 19 -4.51 6.41 -6.15
N ILE A 20 -4.51 7.41 -5.29
CA ILE A 20 -5.56 8.44 -5.32
C ILE A 20 -5.58 9.17 -6.66
N TYR A 21 -4.42 9.51 -7.20
CA TYR A 21 -4.36 10.23 -8.46
C TYR A 21 -4.54 9.33 -9.69
N THR A 22 -4.37 8.02 -9.54
CA THR A 22 -4.46 7.09 -10.67
C THR A 22 -5.82 6.40 -10.76
N TRP A 23 -6.40 6.01 -9.64
CA TRP A 23 -7.70 5.35 -9.64
C TRP A 23 -8.81 6.38 -9.76
N ASP A 24 -9.58 6.29 -10.82
CA ASP A 24 -10.54 7.30 -11.22
C ASP A 24 -11.53 7.67 -10.11
N TYR A 25 -12.11 6.68 -9.44
CA TYR A 25 -13.08 6.96 -8.38
C TYR A 25 -12.46 7.67 -7.18
N LEU A 26 -11.19 7.37 -6.86
CA LEU A 26 -10.48 8.05 -5.78
C LEU A 26 -10.10 9.47 -6.16
N PHE A 27 -9.69 9.67 -7.41
CA PHE A 27 -9.36 11.00 -7.89
C PHE A 27 -10.57 11.93 -7.85
N LYS A 28 -11.71 11.45 -8.29
CA LYS A 28 -12.96 12.22 -8.23
C LYS A 28 -13.34 12.55 -6.81
N LEU A 29 -13.21 11.60 -5.90
CA LEU A 29 -13.49 11.82 -4.50
C LEU A 29 -12.53 12.82 -3.88
N HIS A 30 -11.26 12.74 -4.24
CA HIS A 30 -10.21 13.65 -3.77
C HIS A 30 -10.50 15.11 -4.17
N GLN A 31 -11.06 15.32 -5.35
CA GLN A 31 -11.40 16.66 -5.81
C GLN A 31 -12.49 17.31 -4.96
N SER A 32 -13.40 16.52 -4.41
CA SER A 32 -14.45 17.05 -3.54
C SER A 32 -14.06 17.05 -2.07
N ASN A 33 -13.34 16.02 -1.61
CA ASN A 33 -12.95 15.90 -0.21
C ASN A 33 -11.72 14.99 -0.09
N LYS A 34 -10.57 15.60 0.23
CA LYS A 34 -9.30 14.88 0.34
C LYS A 34 -9.32 13.81 1.41
N SER A 35 -9.93 14.10 2.57
CA SER A 35 -10.02 13.12 3.65
C SER A 35 -10.84 11.91 3.26
N SER A 36 -11.93 12.12 2.53
CA SER A 36 -12.79 11.03 2.06
C SER A 36 -12.05 10.10 1.10
N ALA A 37 -11.19 10.64 0.25
CA ALA A 37 -10.38 9.82 -0.66
C ALA A 37 -9.43 8.93 0.12
N ARG A 38 -8.74 9.49 1.12
CA ARG A 38 -7.83 8.71 1.96
C ARG A 38 -8.58 7.63 2.74
N GLU A 39 -9.70 7.97 3.33
CA GLU A 39 -10.52 7.01 4.07
C GLU A 39 -11.03 5.87 3.19
N SER A 40 -11.45 6.20 1.97
CA SER A 40 -11.91 5.20 1.02
C SER A 40 -10.81 4.23 0.64
N LEU A 41 -9.59 4.75 0.40
CA LEU A 41 -8.44 3.91 0.09
C LEU A 41 -8.10 3.01 1.29
N ILE A 42 -8.05 3.58 2.49
CA ILE A 42 -7.74 2.82 3.70
C ILE A 42 -8.75 1.67 3.87
N ARG A 43 -10.03 1.96 3.69
CA ARG A 43 -11.08 0.94 3.82
C ARG A 43 -10.91 -0.19 2.81
N ARG A 44 -10.65 0.16 1.56
CA ARG A 44 -10.47 -0.87 0.52
C ARG A 44 -9.25 -1.74 0.78
N MET A 45 -8.17 -1.13 1.21
CA MET A 45 -6.94 -1.87 1.50
C MET A 45 -7.04 -2.69 2.78
N THR A 46 -7.82 -2.23 3.75
CA THR A 46 -8.11 -3.04 4.94
C THR A 46 -8.85 -4.31 4.54
N ASN A 47 -9.85 -4.18 3.66
CA ASN A 47 -10.57 -5.34 3.15
C ASN A 47 -9.64 -6.29 2.39
N TYR A 48 -8.73 -5.74 1.59
CA TYR A 48 -7.76 -6.55 0.85
C TYR A 48 -6.85 -7.35 1.80
N GLN A 49 -6.37 -6.72 2.87
CA GLN A 49 -5.59 -7.40 3.89
C GLN A 49 -6.38 -8.54 4.53
N ASP A 50 -7.65 -8.30 4.85
CA ASP A 50 -8.51 -9.31 5.44
C ASP A 50 -8.74 -10.49 4.49
N ILE A 51 -8.91 -10.21 3.21
CA ILE A 51 -9.15 -11.26 2.21
C ILE A 51 -7.90 -12.10 1.96
N THR A 52 -6.74 -11.46 1.84
CA THR A 52 -5.52 -12.12 1.34
C THR A 52 -4.54 -12.52 2.44
N GLY A 53 -4.61 -11.88 3.59
CA GLY A 53 -3.59 -12.05 4.63
C GLY A 53 -2.32 -11.24 4.39
N GLU A 54 -2.22 -10.52 3.27
CA GLU A 54 -1.08 -9.63 3.05
C GLU A 54 -1.13 -8.47 4.04
N ARG A 55 0.03 -8.10 4.54
CA ARG A 55 0.15 -6.97 5.47
C ARG A 55 0.29 -5.69 4.69
N VAL A 56 -0.67 -4.79 4.82
CA VAL A 56 -0.72 -3.57 4.04
C VAL A 56 -0.20 -2.39 4.84
N VAL A 57 0.64 -1.58 4.18
CA VAL A 57 1.16 -0.33 4.71
C VAL A 57 0.88 0.75 3.67
N ILE A 58 0.18 1.82 4.05
CA ILE A 58 -0.03 2.96 3.17
C ILE A 58 0.79 4.14 3.68
N VAL A 59 1.47 4.82 2.78
CA VAL A 59 2.25 6.02 3.11
C VAL A 59 1.66 7.21 2.36
N PHE A 60 1.28 8.24 3.10
CA PHE A 60 0.78 9.50 2.54
C PHE A 60 1.75 10.63 2.84
N ASP A 61 1.76 11.64 1.96
CA ASP A 61 2.44 12.89 2.29
C ASP A 61 1.59 13.65 3.30
N GLY A 62 2.17 13.91 4.46
CA GLY A 62 1.44 14.48 5.58
C GLY A 62 1.42 16.00 5.63
N LYS A 63 2.12 16.66 4.71
CA LYS A 63 2.19 18.13 4.64
C LYS A 63 2.59 18.79 5.96
N GLY A 64 3.38 18.08 6.75
CA GLY A 64 3.93 18.62 7.98
C GLY A 64 3.05 18.55 9.21
N ASP A 65 1.81 18.13 9.09
CA ASP A 65 0.87 18.15 10.21
C ASP A 65 1.05 16.99 11.18
N VAL A 66 1.10 15.78 10.67
CA VAL A 66 1.20 14.59 11.51
C VAL A 66 2.12 13.61 10.85
N SER A 67 2.94 12.98 11.64
CA SER A 67 3.92 12.05 11.13
C SER A 67 3.87 10.73 11.84
N GLU A 68 2.79 10.40 12.39
CA GLU A 68 2.70 9.21 13.20
C GLU A 68 2.14 8.05 12.42
N SER A 69 2.65 6.88 12.75
CA SER A 69 2.06 5.63 12.35
C SER A 69 0.73 5.52 13.08
N MET A 70 -0.35 5.40 12.34
CA MET A 70 -1.65 5.12 12.90
C MET A 70 -1.94 3.65 12.67
N ASN A 71 -1.90 2.86 13.73
CA ASN A 71 -2.33 1.48 13.67
C ASN A 71 -3.78 1.43 14.07
N ASP A 72 -4.62 1.06 13.14
CA ASP A 72 -5.96 0.64 13.48
C ASP A 72 -5.83 -0.76 14.07
N GLU A 73 -6.45 -1.03 15.21
CA GLU A 73 -6.33 -2.31 15.91
C GLU A 73 -6.57 -3.53 15.03
N ASN A 74 -7.48 -3.41 14.08
CA ASN A 74 -7.86 -4.51 13.19
C ASN A 74 -7.52 -4.23 11.74
N GLY A 75 -6.74 -3.19 11.49
CA GLY A 75 -6.53 -2.71 10.14
C GLY A 75 -5.09 -2.69 9.71
N ILE A 76 -4.86 -1.87 8.71
CA ILE A 76 -3.57 -1.70 8.09
C ILE A 76 -2.77 -0.62 8.81
N GLN A 77 -1.47 -0.56 8.51
CA GLN A 77 -0.65 0.54 8.99
C GLN A 77 -0.73 1.70 8.03
N VAL A 78 -0.85 2.91 8.58
CA VAL A 78 -0.88 4.14 7.79
C VAL A 78 0.16 5.10 8.35
N PHE A 79 1.03 5.58 7.47
CA PHE A 79 2.06 6.55 7.83
C PHE A 79 1.80 7.86 7.10
N TYR A 80 2.05 8.95 7.79
CA TYR A 80 2.04 10.28 7.20
C TYR A 80 3.45 10.86 7.32
N SER A 81 4.01 11.35 6.22
CA SER A 81 5.34 11.95 6.25
C SER A 81 5.32 13.28 7.00
N LYS A 82 6.46 13.62 7.60
CA LYS A 82 6.65 14.91 8.26
C LYS A 82 7.15 15.94 7.28
N SER A 83 7.10 17.19 7.71
CA SER A 83 7.80 18.28 7.03
C SER A 83 9.26 17.91 6.80
N GLY A 84 9.73 18.09 5.58
CA GLY A 84 11.11 17.77 5.21
C GLY A 84 11.35 16.31 4.81
N ILE A 85 10.36 15.43 4.97
CA ILE A 85 10.45 14.03 4.56
C ILE A 85 9.27 13.73 3.65
N THR A 86 9.54 13.10 2.51
CA THR A 86 8.48 12.74 1.55
C THR A 86 8.00 11.31 1.77
N ALA A 87 6.82 11.01 1.26
CA ALA A 87 6.31 9.64 1.25
C ALA A 87 7.28 8.71 0.51
N ASP A 88 7.84 9.19 -0.61
CA ASP A 88 8.81 8.41 -1.39
C ASP A 88 10.01 7.99 -0.55
N GLN A 89 10.54 8.91 0.25
CA GLN A 89 11.67 8.61 1.12
C GLN A 89 11.33 7.55 2.17
N ILE A 90 10.14 7.61 2.73
CA ILE A 90 9.68 6.61 3.70
C ILE A 90 9.56 5.24 3.03
N ILE A 91 8.94 5.19 1.86
CA ILE A 91 8.75 3.95 1.10
C ILE A 91 10.11 3.31 0.77
N GLU A 92 11.04 4.10 0.26
CA GLU A 92 12.38 3.61 -0.09
C GLU A 92 13.14 3.12 1.13
N ARG A 93 12.99 3.82 2.24
CA ARG A 93 13.63 3.42 3.50
C ARG A 93 13.09 2.09 4.03
N LEU A 94 11.77 1.91 3.97
CA LEU A 94 11.14 0.66 4.39
C LEU A 94 11.58 -0.50 3.49
N ALA A 95 11.58 -0.28 2.18
CA ALA A 95 12.02 -1.30 1.24
C ALA A 95 13.49 -1.67 1.45
N GLY A 96 14.35 -0.68 1.65
CA GLY A 96 15.78 -0.91 1.86
C GLY A 96 16.05 -1.66 3.17
N LYS A 97 15.29 -1.36 4.20
CA LYS A 97 15.49 -1.98 5.51
C LYS A 97 15.00 -3.42 5.57
N TYR A 98 13.88 -3.73 4.92
CA TYR A 98 13.18 -5.00 5.15
C TYR A 98 13.19 -5.98 3.99
N SER A 99 13.55 -5.56 2.77
CA SER A 99 13.44 -6.45 1.61
C SER A 99 14.35 -7.67 1.65
N LYS A 100 15.43 -7.62 2.41
CA LYS A 100 16.34 -8.77 2.53
C LYS A 100 15.77 -9.87 3.41
N THR A 101 14.91 -9.52 4.36
CA THR A 101 14.39 -10.47 5.34
C THR A 101 12.90 -10.74 5.20
N ARG A 102 12.21 -9.94 4.38
CA ARG A 102 10.75 -10.03 4.21
C ARG A 102 10.38 -9.94 2.75
N ASN A 103 9.25 -10.52 2.43
CA ASN A 103 8.69 -10.48 1.09
C ASN A 103 7.89 -9.16 0.95
N ILE A 104 8.44 -8.20 0.21
CA ILE A 104 7.87 -6.86 0.08
C ILE A 104 7.51 -6.56 -1.37
N THR A 105 6.30 -6.04 -1.57
CA THR A 105 5.85 -5.49 -2.84
C THR A 105 5.58 -4.01 -2.64
N VAL A 106 6.03 -3.17 -3.54
CA VAL A 106 5.80 -1.72 -3.52
C VAL A 106 4.92 -1.33 -4.69
N ALA A 107 3.87 -0.57 -4.42
CA ALA A 107 2.96 -0.04 -5.45
C ALA A 107 3.11 1.48 -5.50
N SER A 108 3.51 2.01 -6.65
CA SER A 108 3.66 3.44 -6.89
C SER A 108 3.59 3.71 -8.39
N ARG A 109 3.17 4.92 -8.77
CA ARG A 109 3.24 5.37 -10.16
C ARG A 109 4.60 5.99 -10.50
N ASP A 110 5.42 6.26 -9.49
CA ASP A 110 6.73 6.88 -9.67
C ASP A 110 7.76 5.84 -10.04
N ARG A 111 8.24 5.90 -11.28
CA ARG A 111 9.20 4.93 -11.81
C ARG A 111 10.50 4.92 -11.00
N ALA A 112 10.96 6.09 -10.57
CA ALA A 112 12.20 6.18 -9.79
C ALA A 112 12.06 5.46 -8.45
N VAL A 113 10.92 5.59 -7.79
CA VAL A 113 10.65 4.89 -6.55
C VAL A 113 10.62 3.39 -6.78
N LEU A 114 9.93 2.95 -7.82
CA LEU A 114 9.85 1.51 -8.16
C LEU A 114 11.23 0.93 -8.45
N ASP A 115 12.04 1.65 -9.23
CA ASP A 115 13.39 1.18 -9.57
C ASP A 115 14.28 1.09 -8.34
N THR A 116 14.22 2.08 -7.47
CA THR A 116 14.99 2.07 -6.22
C THR A 116 14.59 0.91 -5.33
N CYS A 117 13.29 0.71 -5.12
CA CYS A 117 12.80 -0.38 -4.27
C CYS A 117 13.15 -1.75 -4.87
N SER A 118 13.05 -1.87 -6.18
CA SER A 118 13.42 -3.08 -6.89
C SER A 118 14.90 -3.42 -6.70
N SER A 119 15.75 -2.41 -6.68
CA SER A 119 17.19 -2.61 -6.45
C SER A 119 17.50 -3.17 -5.06
N PHE A 120 16.61 -2.96 -4.09
CA PHE A 120 16.74 -3.52 -2.74
C PHE A 120 16.19 -4.95 -2.64
N GLY A 121 15.55 -5.45 -3.70
CA GLY A 121 14.96 -6.78 -3.70
C GLY A 121 13.45 -6.83 -3.53
N ALA A 122 12.78 -5.68 -3.47
CA ALA A 122 11.33 -5.65 -3.43
C ALA A 122 10.74 -5.90 -4.82
N ASP A 123 9.55 -6.47 -4.86
CA ASP A 123 8.76 -6.47 -6.08
C ASP A 123 8.14 -5.09 -6.25
N ALA A 124 8.00 -4.64 -7.49
CA ALA A 124 7.50 -3.31 -7.79
C ALA A 124 6.35 -3.41 -8.78
N ILE A 125 5.21 -2.81 -8.45
CA ILE A 125 4.03 -2.85 -9.29
C ILE A 125 3.43 -1.46 -9.48
N SER A 126 2.71 -1.29 -10.59
CA SER A 126 1.98 -0.06 -10.87
C SER A 126 0.66 -0.03 -10.12
N PRO A 127 0.05 1.18 -9.97
CA PRO A 127 -1.31 1.26 -9.42
C PRO A 127 -2.33 0.45 -10.21
N LYS A 128 -2.17 0.38 -11.52
CA LYS A 128 -3.07 -0.41 -12.36
C LYS A 128 -2.97 -1.90 -12.04
N THR A 129 -1.77 -2.42 -11.92
CA THR A 129 -1.56 -3.82 -11.55
C THR A 129 -2.16 -4.11 -10.18
N LEU A 130 -1.98 -3.21 -9.22
CA LEU A 130 -2.58 -3.40 -7.91
C LEU A 130 -4.10 -3.41 -7.99
N GLU A 131 -4.71 -2.54 -8.78
CA GLU A 131 -6.16 -2.51 -8.95
C GLU A 131 -6.67 -3.85 -9.49
N GLU A 132 -5.97 -4.41 -10.46
CA GLU A 132 -6.32 -5.72 -11.01
C GLU A 132 -6.26 -6.84 -9.96
N LEU A 133 -5.25 -6.79 -9.09
CA LEU A 133 -5.11 -7.75 -7.99
C LEU A 133 -6.25 -7.60 -6.98
N LEU A 134 -6.62 -6.37 -6.65
CA LEU A 134 -7.73 -6.11 -5.75
C LEU A 134 -9.05 -6.63 -6.32
N GLU A 135 -9.32 -6.31 -7.58
CA GLU A 135 -10.54 -6.75 -8.24
C GLU A 135 -10.64 -8.28 -8.28
N LYS A 136 -9.52 -8.94 -8.55
CA LYS A 136 -9.48 -10.40 -8.56
C LYS A 136 -9.79 -10.98 -7.18
N ALA A 137 -9.16 -10.44 -6.13
CA ALA A 137 -9.39 -10.90 -4.76
C ALA A 137 -10.85 -10.68 -4.34
N GLU A 138 -11.40 -9.53 -4.68
CA GLU A 138 -12.80 -9.20 -4.38
C GLU A 138 -13.76 -10.14 -5.09
N LYS A 139 -13.51 -10.45 -6.35
CA LYS A 139 -14.34 -11.40 -7.11
C LYS A 139 -14.23 -12.82 -6.59
N ASP A 140 -13.03 -13.24 -6.23
CA ASP A 140 -12.82 -14.58 -5.69
C ASP A 140 -13.56 -14.75 -4.36
N LEU A 141 -13.60 -13.71 -3.54
CA LEU A 141 -14.36 -13.73 -2.29
C LEU A 141 -15.85 -13.84 -2.55
N GLU A 142 -16.39 -13.08 -3.50
CA GLU A 142 -17.80 -13.16 -3.88
C GLU A 142 -18.18 -14.58 -4.29
N LYS A 143 -17.34 -15.23 -5.07
CA LYS A 143 -17.59 -16.62 -5.51
C LYS A 143 -17.64 -17.60 -4.35
N ARG A 144 -16.78 -17.40 -3.34
CA ARG A 144 -16.77 -18.27 -2.18
C ARG A 144 -18.01 -18.11 -1.31
N LEU A 145 -18.55 -16.90 -1.28
CA LEU A 145 -19.73 -16.57 -0.48
C LEU A 145 -21.05 -16.88 -1.20
N ALA A 146 -20.99 -17.10 -2.48
CA ALA A 146 -22.19 -17.40 -3.28
C ALA A 146 -22.74 -18.80 -3.01
#